data_d3d8fb88127ee5b18143dffd1d944759
#
_entry.id   d3d8fb88127ee5b18143dffd1d944759
#
_cell.length_a   1.000
_cell.length_b   1.000
_cell.length_c   1.000
_cell.angle_alpha   90.00
_cell.angle_beta   90.00
_cell.angle_gamma   90.00
#
_symmetry.space_group_name_H-M   'P 1'
#
loop_
_entity.id
_entity.type
_entity.pdbx_description
1 polymer ?
#
loop_
_entity_poly.entity_id
_entity_poly.type
_entity_poly.pdbx_seq_one_letter_code
_entity_poly.pdbx_strand_id
1 'polypeptide(L)'
;MPTFFSVTAVTLPETTAAPASTLIEWKEAGVAHSALWRSERGAPPPRRIVEADDTMAADTAYRLACEGTGLLWRGDFQNARQMVQALARRIDKPPKASRLARVALKKAADAAVSGVPAGQDFHLHRQAQSQRARVLAMVLIEFDADYGIALRRAPDAKQACTEAWGPAGEAARAGVASLRELMGVISAHEWRKKGVEIPALGKAPNNRIHPHYGVFSPVRGEYVDLVANAPLPASPGNKFVAFDIGTGTGVLSAVLALRDVDQVVATDMDPRALACARENLQRLRLPNPVKVMQADLFPEGLASVIVCNPPWLPARPGSPLEGAVYDEGSRMLLGFLKGLTAHLAPGGEGWLILSSFAEQLG
;
A
#
# COMPACT_ATOMS: atom_id res chain seq x y z
N MET A 1 -47.44 -21.36 25.34
CA MET A 1 -46.11 -21.92 25.65
C MET A 1 -45.10 -21.25 24.74
N PRO A 2 -44.17 -20.41 25.22
CA PRO A 2 -43.15 -19.82 24.39
C PRO A 2 -41.99 -20.79 24.22
N THR A 3 -41.60 -20.99 22.95
CA THR A 3 -40.48 -21.86 22.55
C THR A 3 -39.19 -21.02 22.62
N PHE A 4 -38.25 -21.41 23.45
CA PHE A 4 -36.92 -20.84 23.53
C PHE A 4 -36.06 -21.39 22.39
N PHE A 5 -35.53 -20.51 21.52
CA PHE A 5 -34.44 -20.85 20.62
C PHE A 5 -33.11 -20.57 21.30
N SER A 6 -32.33 -21.61 21.52
CA SER A 6 -30.93 -21.52 21.97
C SER A 6 -30.06 -21.03 20.82
N VAL A 7 -29.44 -19.86 20.95
CA VAL A 7 -28.42 -19.37 20.01
C VAL A 7 -27.08 -19.91 20.51
N THR A 8 -26.54 -20.86 19.77
CA THR A 8 -25.18 -21.36 19.98
C THR A 8 -24.21 -20.25 19.55
N ALA A 9 -23.32 -19.83 20.45
CA ALA A 9 -22.25 -18.86 20.17
C ALA A 9 -21.35 -19.42 19.06
N VAL A 10 -21.31 -18.72 17.92
CA VAL A 10 -20.32 -18.97 16.88
C VAL A 10 -19.00 -18.38 17.37
N THR A 11 -18.07 -19.26 17.69
CA THR A 11 -16.68 -18.90 17.98
C THR A 11 -16.08 -18.27 16.74
N LEU A 12 -15.70 -16.99 16.82
CA LEU A 12 -14.92 -16.33 15.80
C LEU A 12 -13.58 -17.06 15.62
N PRO A 13 -13.08 -17.25 14.40
CA PRO A 13 -11.77 -17.85 14.20
C PRO A 13 -10.70 -16.96 14.84
N GLU A 14 -9.86 -17.60 15.62
CA GLU A 14 -8.70 -17.01 16.29
C GLU A 14 -7.85 -16.22 15.30
N THR A 15 -7.39 -15.07 15.78
CA THR A 15 -6.36 -14.21 15.25
C THR A 15 -5.35 -14.98 14.40
N THR A 16 -5.26 -14.64 13.12
CA THR A 16 -4.21 -15.13 12.22
C THR A 16 -2.86 -14.93 12.89
N ALA A 17 -2.24 -16.04 13.27
CA ALA A 17 -0.88 -16.08 13.77
C ALA A 17 0.03 -15.27 12.81
N ALA A 18 0.87 -14.42 13.38
CA ALA A 18 1.89 -13.71 12.62
C ALA A 18 2.64 -14.72 11.74
N PRO A 19 2.88 -14.44 10.45
CA PRO A 19 3.54 -15.39 9.56
C PRO A 19 4.85 -15.83 10.19
N ALA A 20 5.07 -17.14 10.28
CA ALA A 20 6.30 -17.71 10.83
C ALA A 20 7.48 -16.99 10.20
N SER A 21 8.36 -16.42 11.03
CA SER A 21 9.51 -15.64 10.59
C SER A 21 10.39 -16.54 9.73
N THR A 22 10.37 -16.31 8.42
CA THR A 22 11.16 -17.07 7.45
C THR A 22 12.62 -16.68 7.61
N LEU A 23 13.51 -17.66 7.74
CA LEU A 23 14.95 -17.43 7.76
C LEU A 23 15.51 -17.40 6.33
N ILE A 24 16.50 -16.57 6.13
CA ILE A 24 17.36 -16.56 4.95
C ILE A 24 18.76 -17.03 5.38
N GLU A 25 19.35 -17.91 4.60
CA GLU A 25 20.67 -18.53 4.91
C GLU A 25 21.65 -18.32 3.77
N TRP A 26 22.92 -18.08 4.11
CA TRP A 26 23.99 -17.96 3.12
C TRP A 26 25.33 -18.42 3.72
N LYS A 27 26.33 -18.55 2.87
CA LYS A 27 27.71 -18.79 3.28
C LYS A 27 28.58 -17.62 2.88
N GLU A 28 29.36 -17.12 3.83
CA GLU A 28 30.33 -16.05 3.64
C GLU A 28 31.69 -16.55 4.13
N ALA A 29 32.72 -16.53 3.28
CA ALA A 29 34.04 -17.08 3.55
C ALA A 29 34.01 -18.51 4.13
N GLY A 30 33.05 -19.34 3.70
CA GLY A 30 32.89 -20.73 4.18
C GLY A 30 32.08 -20.86 5.47
N VAL A 31 31.74 -19.78 6.16
CA VAL A 31 30.93 -19.77 7.39
C VAL A 31 29.45 -19.65 7.02
N ALA A 32 28.60 -20.44 7.68
CA ALA A 32 27.15 -20.34 7.51
C ALA A 32 26.58 -19.17 8.33
N HIS A 33 25.78 -18.35 7.70
CA HIS A 33 25.06 -17.23 8.31
C HIS A 33 23.55 -17.42 8.12
N SER A 34 22.76 -16.87 9.05
CA SER A 34 21.32 -16.82 8.94
C SER A 34 20.77 -15.53 9.53
N ALA A 35 19.69 -15.00 8.94
CA ALA A 35 19.00 -13.81 9.40
C ALA A 35 17.49 -13.94 9.15
N LEU A 36 16.69 -13.04 9.72
CA LEU A 36 15.27 -12.95 9.44
C LEU A 36 15.05 -12.36 8.04
N TRP A 37 14.32 -13.09 7.21
CA TRP A 37 13.86 -12.55 5.94
C TRP A 37 12.68 -11.60 6.14
N ARG A 38 12.82 -10.37 5.64
CA ARG A 38 11.75 -9.36 5.65
C ARG A 38 11.26 -9.12 4.25
N SER A 39 9.97 -9.37 4.04
CA SER A 39 9.27 -9.01 2.80
C SER A 39 7.82 -8.65 3.09
N GLU A 40 7.45 -7.42 2.84
CA GLU A 40 6.08 -6.92 2.97
C GLU A 40 5.13 -7.53 1.93
N ARG A 41 5.69 -8.03 0.83
CA ARG A 41 4.93 -8.73 -0.22
C ARG A 41 4.74 -10.21 0.07
N GLY A 42 5.26 -10.72 1.18
CA GLY A 42 5.28 -12.14 1.46
C GLY A 42 6.10 -12.96 0.45
N ALA A 43 7.02 -12.32 -0.28
CA ALA A 43 7.89 -13.03 -1.21
C ALA A 43 8.84 -13.95 -0.45
N PRO A 44 9.05 -15.19 -0.89
CA PRO A 44 10.01 -16.08 -0.26
C PRO A 44 11.44 -15.54 -0.44
N PRO A 45 12.37 -15.86 0.46
CA PRO A 45 13.77 -15.49 0.31
C PRO A 45 14.37 -16.13 -0.97
N PRO A 46 15.37 -15.47 -1.59
CA PRO A 46 16.12 -16.08 -2.69
C PRO A 46 16.73 -17.41 -2.27
N ARG A 47 16.62 -18.43 -3.14
CA ARG A 47 17.20 -19.77 -2.86
C ARG A 47 18.72 -19.80 -2.87
N ARG A 48 19.33 -18.86 -3.59
CA ARG A 48 20.77 -18.70 -3.69
C ARG A 48 21.14 -17.26 -3.37
N ILE A 49 22.20 -17.09 -2.59
CA ILE A 49 22.74 -15.78 -2.25
C ILE A 49 24.23 -15.78 -2.58
N VAL A 50 24.69 -14.66 -3.10
CA VAL A 50 26.10 -14.37 -3.30
C VAL A 50 26.41 -13.00 -2.72
N GLU A 51 27.61 -12.84 -2.19
CA GLU A 51 28.12 -11.55 -1.79
C GLU A 51 28.32 -10.66 -3.02
N ALA A 52 28.02 -9.39 -2.88
CA ALA A 52 28.16 -8.39 -3.91
C ALA A 52 28.72 -7.10 -3.30
N ASP A 53 29.59 -6.42 -4.01
CA ASP A 53 30.20 -5.18 -3.58
C ASP A 53 30.36 -4.18 -4.74
N ASP A 54 31.12 -3.13 -4.49
CA ASP A 54 31.36 -2.04 -5.44
C ASP A 54 32.12 -2.48 -6.71
N THR A 55 32.75 -3.66 -6.70
CA THR A 55 33.50 -4.22 -7.83
C THR A 55 32.63 -5.06 -8.77
N MET A 56 31.40 -5.41 -8.33
CA MET A 56 30.52 -6.25 -9.15
C MET A 56 30.05 -5.53 -10.41
N ALA A 57 30.35 -6.15 -11.56
CA ALA A 57 29.87 -5.61 -12.85
C ALA A 57 28.34 -5.74 -12.95
N ALA A 58 27.69 -4.67 -13.42
CA ALA A 58 26.23 -4.62 -13.52
C ALA A 58 25.62 -5.66 -14.49
N ASP A 59 26.37 -6.14 -15.47
CA ASP A 59 25.91 -7.23 -16.36
C ASP A 59 25.89 -8.57 -15.65
N THR A 60 26.89 -8.82 -14.78
CA THR A 60 26.93 -10.01 -13.92
C THR A 60 25.80 -9.98 -12.90
N ALA A 61 25.59 -8.83 -12.23
CA ALA A 61 24.49 -8.62 -11.30
C ALA A 61 23.12 -8.85 -11.97
N TYR A 62 22.94 -8.33 -13.19
CA TYR A 62 21.70 -8.50 -13.93
C TYR A 62 21.41 -9.98 -14.27
N ARG A 63 22.40 -10.72 -14.77
CA ARG A 63 22.26 -12.15 -15.05
C ARG A 63 21.88 -12.93 -13.81
N LEU A 64 22.61 -12.74 -12.69
CA LEU A 64 22.34 -13.42 -11.42
C LEU A 64 20.95 -13.09 -10.87
N ALA A 65 20.55 -11.81 -10.92
CA ALA A 65 19.21 -11.38 -10.48
C ALA A 65 18.09 -11.99 -11.32
N CYS A 66 18.28 -12.12 -12.64
CA CYS A 66 17.33 -12.81 -13.53
C CYS A 66 17.20 -14.30 -13.21
N GLU A 67 18.29 -14.94 -12.76
CA GLU A 67 18.30 -16.33 -12.28
C GLU A 67 17.67 -16.49 -10.89
N GLY A 68 17.28 -15.37 -10.21
CA GLY A 68 16.70 -15.39 -8.87
C GLY A 68 17.75 -15.50 -7.75
N THR A 69 19.01 -15.19 -8.03
CA THR A 69 20.09 -15.14 -7.04
C THR A 69 20.07 -13.80 -6.32
N GLY A 70 19.98 -13.82 -4.99
CA GLY A 70 20.11 -12.65 -4.14
C GLY A 70 21.55 -12.15 -4.09
N LEU A 71 21.75 -10.85 -4.21
CA LEU A 71 23.02 -10.15 -4.18
C LEU A 71 23.15 -9.46 -2.81
N LEU A 72 23.74 -10.11 -1.83
CA LEU A 72 23.93 -9.55 -0.49
C LEU A 72 25.04 -8.51 -0.52
N TRP A 73 24.67 -7.25 -0.35
CA TRP A 73 25.57 -6.14 -0.57
C TRP A 73 26.51 -5.92 0.62
N ARG A 74 27.81 -5.80 0.33
CA ARG A 74 28.91 -5.56 1.29
C ARG A 74 29.65 -4.25 1.03
N GLY A 75 29.38 -3.60 -0.10
CA GLY A 75 30.01 -2.33 -0.49
C GLY A 75 29.30 -1.11 0.07
N ASP A 76 29.46 0.02 -0.62
CA ASP A 76 28.85 1.27 -0.27
C ASP A 76 27.33 1.27 -0.58
N PHE A 77 26.50 1.78 0.35
CA PHE A 77 25.05 1.79 0.20
C PHE A 77 24.58 2.60 -1.03
N GLN A 78 25.24 3.71 -1.35
CA GLN A 78 24.88 4.49 -2.52
C GLN A 78 25.21 3.75 -3.84
N ASN A 79 26.26 2.92 -3.83
CA ASN A 79 26.60 2.07 -4.97
C ASN A 79 25.58 0.93 -5.11
N ALA A 80 25.05 0.37 -4.01
CA ALA A 80 23.92 -0.56 -4.06
C ALA A 80 22.69 0.08 -4.75
N ARG A 81 22.36 1.33 -4.43
CA ARG A 81 21.28 2.08 -5.09
C ARG A 81 21.54 2.28 -6.58
N GLN A 82 22.78 2.62 -6.94
CA GLN A 82 23.18 2.75 -8.36
C GLN A 82 23.08 1.40 -9.08
N MET A 83 23.42 0.30 -8.42
CA MET A 83 23.25 -1.06 -8.98
C MET A 83 21.78 -1.35 -9.29
N VAL A 84 20.84 -1.09 -8.37
CA VAL A 84 19.39 -1.24 -8.64
C VAL A 84 18.96 -0.41 -9.85
N GLN A 85 19.44 0.84 -9.98
CA GLN A 85 19.16 1.68 -11.15
C GLN A 85 19.76 1.11 -12.43
N ALA A 86 20.97 0.53 -12.36
CA ALA A 86 21.62 -0.12 -13.49
C ALA A 86 20.85 -1.38 -13.94
N LEU A 87 20.32 -2.17 -13.00
CA LEU A 87 19.42 -3.29 -13.29
C LEU A 87 18.14 -2.81 -13.96
N ALA A 88 17.50 -1.76 -13.44
CA ALA A 88 16.30 -1.18 -14.02
C ALA A 88 16.51 -0.78 -15.49
N ARG A 89 17.59 -0.02 -15.78
CA ARG A 89 17.93 0.36 -17.16
C ARG A 89 18.14 -0.83 -18.09
N ARG A 90 18.62 -1.98 -17.57
CA ARG A 90 18.79 -3.21 -18.37
C ARG A 90 17.48 -3.88 -18.68
N ILE A 91 16.59 -3.93 -17.72
CA ILE A 91 15.23 -4.47 -17.89
C ILE A 91 14.46 -3.64 -18.90
N ASP A 92 14.52 -2.30 -18.76
CA ASP A 92 13.76 -1.35 -19.55
C ASP A 92 14.36 -1.16 -20.99
N LYS A 93 15.56 -1.72 -21.22
CA LYS A 93 16.19 -1.67 -22.55
C LYS A 93 15.44 -2.59 -23.50
N PRO A 94 14.89 -2.06 -24.61
CA PRO A 94 14.21 -2.91 -25.58
C PRO A 94 15.17 -4.00 -26.07
N PRO A 95 14.71 -5.23 -26.24
CA PRO A 95 15.53 -6.29 -26.80
C PRO A 95 16.12 -5.82 -28.12
N LYS A 96 17.41 -6.10 -28.39
CA LYS A 96 18.04 -5.82 -29.68
C LYS A 96 17.27 -6.64 -30.74
N ALA A 97 16.18 -6.06 -31.23
CA ALA A 97 15.38 -6.68 -32.27
C ALA A 97 16.26 -6.85 -33.50
N SER A 98 16.40 -8.07 -33.98
CA SER A 98 16.96 -8.34 -35.29
C SER A 98 16.14 -7.55 -36.34
N ARG A 99 16.73 -7.19 -37.45
CA ARG A 99 16.05 -6.44 -38.53
C ARG A 99 14.72 -7.10 -38.93
N LEU A 100 14.65 -8.44 -38.89
CA LEU A 100 13.45 -9.25 -39.14
C LEU A 100 12.39 -9.09 -38.03
N ALA A 101 12.78 -9.03 -36.74
CA ALA A 101 11.86 -8.81 -35.64
C ALA A 101 11.28 -7.39 -35.65
N ARG A 102 12.05 -6.38 -36.06
CA ARG A 102 11.54 -5.00 -36.26
C ARG A 102 10.50 -4.92 -37.38
N VAL A 103 10.70 -5.62 -38.48
CA VAL A 103 9.74 -5.70 -39.58
C VAL A 103 8.48 -6.44 -39.17
N ALA A 104 8.62 -7.55 -38.40
CA ALA A 104 7.49 -8.30 -37.85
C ALA A 104 6.69 -7.48 -36.82
N LEU A 105 7.37 -6.74 -35.91
CA LEU A 105 6.70 -5.85 -34.96
C LEU A 105 5.96 -4.71 -35.68
N LYS A 106 6.56 -4.11 -36.71
CA LYS A 106 5.89 -3.07 -37.51
C LYS A 106 4.67 -3.60 -38.24
N LYS A 107 4.75 -4.81 -38.85
CA LYS A 107 3.60 -5.48 -39.46
C LYS A 107 2.52 -5.85 -38.42
N ALA A 108 2.91 -6.27 -37.21
CA ALA A 108 1.97 -6.57 -36.14
C ALA A 108 1.33 -5.29 -35.58
N ALA A 109 2.07 -4.18 -35.45
CA ALA A 109 1.53 -2.88 -35.03
C ALA A 109 0.56 -2.31 -36.06
N ASP A 110 0.87 -2.44 -37.37
CA ASP A 110 -0.02 -2.03 -38.47
C ASP A 110 -1.29 -2.92 -38.57
N ALA A 111 -1.22 -4.19 -38.08
CA ALA A 111 -2.35 -5.13 -38.01
C ALA A 111 -3.15 -5.00 -36.70
N ALA A 112 -2.56 -4.48 -35.60
CA ALA A 112 -3.16 -4.37 -34.26
C ALA A 112 -4.05 -3.12 -34.09
N VAL A 113 -4.39 -2.41 -35.16
CA VAL A 113 -5.43 -1.36 -35.14
C VAL A 113 -6.83 -1.93 -34.98
N SER A 114 -6.99 -3.26 -34.92
CA SER A 114 -8.27 -3.92 -34.69
C SER A 114 -8.17 -5.01 -33.64
N GLY A 115 -8.48 -4.67 -32.36
CA GLY A 115 -9.17 -5.61 -31.49
C GLY A 115 -8.37 -6.52 -30.56
N VAL A 116 -7.35 -6.03 -29.85
CA VAL A 116 -6.91 -6.72 -28.63
C VAL A 116 -7.85 -6.32 -27.49
N PRO A 117 -8.49 -7.26 -26.75
CA PRO A 117 -9.30 -6.91 -25.59
C PRO A 117 -8.44 -6.18 -24.53
N ALA A 118 -8.88 -5.03 -24.06
CA ALA A 118 -8.17 -4.19 -23.07
C ALA A 118 -7.68 -4.96 -21.83
N GLY A 119 -8.38 -6.03 -21.44
CA GLY A 119 -8.00 -6.89 -20.32
C GLY A 119 -6.72 -7.72 -20.55
N GLN A 120 -6.39 -8.12 -21.77
CA GLN A 120 -5.21 -8.93 -22.05
C GLN A 120 -3.92 -8.10 -21.96
N ASP A 121 -3.95 -6.86 -22.44
CA ASP A 121 -2.82 -5.92 -22.31
C ASP A 121 -2.53 -5.58 -20.86
N PHE A 122 -3.56 -5.44 -20.04
CA PHE A 122 -3.42 -5.23 -18.59
C PHE A 122 -2.71 -6.39 -17.90
N HIS A 123 -3.09 -7.63 -18.20
CA HIS A 123 -2.45 -8.82 -17.61
C HIS A 123 -0.98 -8.96 -18.02
N LEU A 124 -0.65 -8.73 -19.28
CA LEU A 124 0.73 -8.76 -19.78
C LEU A 124 1.57 -7.67 -19.15
N HIS A 125 1.03 -6.45 -19.04
CA HIS A 125 1.69 -5.33 -18.37
C HIS A 125 1.95 -5.66 -16.89
N ARG A 126 0.96 -6.19 -16.18
CA ARG A 126 1.09 -6.58 -14.77
C ARG A 126 2.14 -7.69 -14.58
N GLN A 127 2.18 -8.68 -15.47
CA GLN A 127 3.19 -9.73 -15.45
C GLN A 127 4.60 -9.16 -15.67
N ALA A 128 4.78 -8.26 -16.62
CA ALA A 128 6.05 -7.59 -16.87
C ALA A 128 6.50 -6.76 -15.66
N GLN A 129 5.58 -6.02 -15.02
CA GLN A 129 5.86 -5.26 -13.79
C GLN A 129 6.23 -6.18 -12.61
N SER A 130 5.55 -7.32 -12.47
CA SER A 130 5.87 -8.31 -11.44
C SER A 130 7.27 -8.90 -11.65
N GLN A 131 7.61 -9.28 -12.89
CA GLN A 131 8.94 -9.77 -13.24
C GLN A 131 10.02 -8.71 -12.98
N ARG A 132 9.78 -7.46 -13.40
CA ARG A 132 10.65 -6.32 -13.13
C ARG A 132 10.89 -6.13 -11.63
N ALA A 133 9.81 -6.15 -10.84
CA ALA A 133 9.87 -6.02 -9.39
C ALA A 133 10.70 -7.12 -8.75
N ARG A 134 10.55 -8.38 -9.22
CA ARG A 134 11.31 -9.53 -8.74
C ARG A 134 12.81 -9.39 -8.98
N VAL A 135 13.23 -9.00 -10.19
CA VAL A 135 14.65 -8.81 -10.50
C VAL A 135 15.26 -7.68 -9.68
N LEU A 136 14.55 -6.55 -9.53
CA LEU A 136 15.04 -5.41 -8.75
C LEU A 136 15.08 -5.68 -7.24
N ALA A 137 14.33 -6.68 -6.75
CA ALA A 137 14.36 -7.09 -5.36
C ALA A 137 15.56 -7.99 -5.00
N MET A 138 16.38 -8.40 -5.98
CA MET A 138 17.53 -9.28 -5.72
C MET A 138 18.74 -8.59 -5.10
N VAL A 139 18.80 -7.26 -5.03
CA VAL A 139 19.82 -6.54 -4.24
C VAL A 139 19.37 -6.50 -2.80
N LEU A 140 20.12 -7.13 -1.92
CA LEU A 140 19.76 -7.39 -0.52
C LEU A 140 20.63 -6.56 0.42
N ILE A 141 20.03 -6.07 1.50
CA ILE A 141 20.68 -5.34 2.58
C ILE A 141 20.45 -6.09 3.88
N GLU A 142 21.54 -6.36 4.59
CA GLU A 142 21.53 -6.83 5.97
C GLU A 142 21.42 -5.64 6.93
N PHE A 143 20.69 -5.82 8.00
CA PHE A 143 20.58 -4.87 9.12
C PHE A 143 20.63 -5.65 10.44
N ASP A 144 21.13 -5.00 11.48
CA ASP A 144 21.19 -5.60 12.81
C ASP A 144 19.82 -5.67 13.50
N ALA A 145 19.82 -6.17 14.73
CA ALA A 145 18.61 -6.39 15.51
C ALA A 145 17.79 -5.12 15.76
N ASP A 146 18.42 -3.95 15.75
CA ASP A 146 17.80 -2.62 15.96
C ASP A 146 17.69 -1.80 14.66
N TYR A 147 17.73 -2.48 13.52
CA TYR A 147 17.62 -1.91 12.17
C TYR A 147 18.80 -1.02 11.74
N GLY A 148 19.95 -1.13 12.41
CA GLY A 148 21.19 -0.48 11.98
C GLY A 148 21.75 -1.15 10.72
N ILE A 149 22.24 -0.35 9.78
CA ILE A 149 22.84 -0.81 8.53
C ILE A 149 24.34 -0.52 8.56
N ALA A 150 25.17 -1.56 8.60
CA ALA A 150 26.63 -1.43 8.75
C ALA A 150 27.37 -1.00 7.46
N LEU A 151 26.65 -0.65 6.39
CA LEU A 151 27.27 -0.26 5.13
C LEU A 151 27.69 1.22 5.15
N ARG A 152 28.82 1.52 4.49
CA ARG A 152 29.29 2.88 4.30
C ARG A 152 28.20 3.74 3.61
N ARG A 153 28.00 4.96 4.07
CA ARG A 153 26.99 5.94 3.59
C ARG A 153 25.54 5.42 3.63
N ALA A 154 25.25 4.43 4.46
CA ALA A 154 23.90 4.03 4.70
C ALA A 154 23.12 5.14 5.44
N PRO A 155 21.84 5.37 5.11
CA PRO A 155 21.01 6.26 5.90
C PRO A 155 20.69 5.62 7.26
N ASP A 156 20.35 6.44 8.24
CA ASP A 156 19.69 5.94 9.45
C ASP A 156 18.27 5.47 9.09
N ALA A 157 18.04 4.18 9.20
CA ALA A 157 16.76 3.54 8.87
C ALA A 157 15.99 3.07 10.12
N LYS A 158 16.55 3.24 11.33
CA LYS A 158 16.00 2.67 12.57
C LYS A 158 14.55 3.09 12.79
N GLN A 159 14.28 4.39 12.78
CA GLN A 159 12.93 4.90 12.98
C GLN A 159 11.97 4.46 11.87
N ALA A 160 12.41 4.53 10.61
CA ALA A 160 11.62 4.12 9.46
C ALA A 160 11.22 2.65 9.54
N CYS A 161 12.17 1.77 9.87
CA CYS A 161 11.94 0.34 10.03
C CYS A 161 11.04 0.04 11.25
N THR A 162 11.24 0.76 12.35
CA THR A 162 10.38 0.63 13.55
C THR A 162 8.92 0.99 13.23
N GLU A 163 8.68 2.04 12.45
CA GLU A 163 7.34 2.44 12.03
C GLU A 163 6.68 1.43 11.08
N ALA A 164 7.47 0.80 10.20
CA ALA A 164 6.97 -0.15 9.21
C ALA A 164 6.83 -1.57 9.75
N TRP A 165 7.80 -2.03 10.54
CA TRP A 165 7.97 -3.42 10.93
C TRP A 165 7.78 -3.68 12.42
N GLY A 166 7.55 -2.62 13.18
CA GLY A 166 7.41 -2.66 14.64
C GLY A 166 8.75 -2.47 15.36
N PRO A 167 8.69 -2.23 16.68
CA PRO A 167 9.89 -2.07 17.50
C PRO A 167 10.72 -3.35 17.52
N ALA A 168 12.04 -3.20 17.65
CA ALA A 168 12.93 -4.30 17.92
C ALA A 168 12.54 -4.96 19.26
N GLY A 169 12.15 -6.23 19.22
CA GLY A 169 11.78 -6.99 20.43
C GLY A 169 13.00 -7.54 21.16
N GLU A 170 12.82 -8.06 22.38
CA GLU A 170 13.90 -8.67 23.17
C GLU A 170 14.59 -9.86 22.46
N ALA A 171 13.90 -10.57 21.56
CA ALA A 171 14.43 -11.65 20.73
C ALA A 171 14.83 -11.15 19.33
N ALA A 172 15.07 -9.84 19.16
CA ALA A 172 15.41 -9.28 17.87
C ALA A 172 16.69 -9.90 17.32
N ARG A 173 16.64 -10.27 16.04
CA ARG A 173 17.77 -10.84 15.28
C ARG A 173 18.08 -9.94 14.10
N ALA A 174 19.31 -10.05 13.61
CA ALA A 174 19.65 -9.47 12.33
C ALA A 174 18.67 -9.89 11.25
N GLY A 175 18.38 -8.98 10.33
CA GLY A 175 17.45 -9.19 9.26
C GLY A 175 18.05 -8.88 7.90
N VAL A 176 17.42 -9.40 6.86
CA VAL A 176 17.74 -9.10 5.47
C VAL A 176 16.45 -8.73 4.74
N ALA A 177 16.51 -7.63 4.01
CA ALA A 177 15.43 -7.22 3.12
C ALA A 177 15.98 -6.83 1.74
N SER A 178 15.10 -6.76 0.74
CA SER A 178 15.52 -6.16 -0.52
C SER A 178 15.79 -4.66 -0.33
N LEU A 179 16.84 -4.14 -0.98
CA LEU A 179 17.14 -2.71 -0.97
C LEU A 179 15.95 -1.89 -1.44
N ARG A 180 15.20 -2.37 -2.42
CA ARG A 180 14.02 -1.69 -2.95
C ARG A 180 12.95 -1.52 -1.88
N GLU A 181 12.69 -2.56 -1.09
CA GLU A 181 11.69 -2.53 -0.02
C GLU A 181 12.13 -1.62 1.12
N LEU A 182 13.39 -1.73 1.53
CA LEU A 182 14.00 -0.86 2.53
C LEU A 182 13.92 0.63 2.10
N MET A 183 14.23 0.94 0.84
CA MET A 183 14.07 2.30 0.32
C MET A 183 12.62 2.77 0.31
N GLY A 184 11.65 1.87 0.10
CA GLY A 184 10.23 2.15 0.23
C GLY A 184 9.85 2.54 1.66
N VAL A 185 10.34 1.80 2.65
CA VAL A 185 10.15 2.08 4.09
C VAL A 185 10.74 3.43 4.47
N ILE A 186 12.00 3.69 4.09
CA ILE A 186 12.67 4.98 4.36
C ILE A 186 11.91 6.15 3.69
N SER A 187 11.48 5.97 2.45
CA SER A 187 10.71 7.00 1.73
C SER A 187 9.37 7.28 2.40
N ALA A 188 8.66 6.25 2.85
CA ALA A 188 7.39 6.41 3.56
C ALA A 188 7.57 7.19 4.87
N HIS A 189 8.64 6.91 5.63
CA HIS A 189 8.98 7.67 6.83
C HIS A 189 9.23 9.16 6.53
N GLU A 190 9.98 9.48 5.48
CA GLU A 190 10.22 10.88 5.10
C GLU A 190 8.92 11.58 4.66
N TRP A 191 8.02 10.89 3.94
CA TRP A 191 6.69 11.40 3.62
C TRP A 191 5.84 11.62 4.87
N ARG A 192 5.86 10.67 5.83
CA ARG A 192 5.18 10.81 7.11
C ARG A 192 5.69 12.04 7.89
N LYS A 193 7.01 12.24 7.98
CA LYS A 193 7.59 13.43 8.63
C LYS A 193 7.15 14.74 7.99
N LYS A 194 7.23 14.81 6.66
CA LYS A 194 6.88 16.01 5.90
C LYS A 194 5.38 16.28 5.93
N GLY A 195 4.57 15.24 5.86
CA GLY A 195 3.13 15.33 5.64
C GLY A 195 2.75 15.78 4.23
N VAL A 196 1.56 15.41 3.81
CA VAL A 196 0.94 15.84 2.55
C VAL A 196 0.06 17.02 2.83
N GLU A 197 0.26 18.12 2.13
CA GLU A 197 -0.57 19.30 2.24
C GLU A 197 -1.91 19.08 1.54
N ILE A 198 -2.99 19.37 2.25
CA ILE A 198 -4.38 19.22 1.78
C ILE A 198 -5.04 20.60 1.85
N PRO A 199 -5.17 21.30 0.73
CA PRO A 199 -5.75 22.66 0.71
C PRO A 199 -7.15 22.73 1.31
N ALA A 200 -7.96 21.70 1.11
CA ALA A 200 -9.32 21.60 1.67
C ALA A 200 -9.37 21.61 3.21
N LEU A 201 -8.25 21.32 3.90
CA LEU A 201 -8.17 21.40 5.36
C LEU A 201 -7.77 22.80 5.87
N GLY A 202 -7.61 23.79 4.99
CA GLY A 202 -7.29 25.15 5.34
C GLY A 202 -5.82 25.52 5.13
N LYS A 203 -5.29 26.39 6.00
CA LYS A 203 -3.95 26.97 5.84
C LYS A 203 -2.88 26.20 6.65
N ALA A 204 -1.66 26.14 6.09
CA ALA A 204 -0.49 25.63 6.80
C ALA A 204 -0.28 26.34 8.15
N PRO A 205 0.25 25.64 9.17
CA PRO A 205 0.77 24.26 9.16
C PRO A 205 -0.30 23.18 9.44
N ASN A 206 -1.54 23.54 9.77
CA ASN A 206 -2.59 22.64 10.27
C ASN A 206 -3.41 21.96 9.15
N ASN A 207 -2.87 21.91 7.95
CA ASN A 207 -3.54 21.34 6.76
C ASN A 207 -2.78 20.12 6.21
N ARG A 208 -2.01 19.40 7.06
CA ARG A 208 -1.19 18.28 6.60
C ARG A 208 -1.69 16.94 7.14
N ILE A 209 -1.73 15.97 6.25
CA ILE A 209 -1.96 14.56 6.56
C ILE A 209 -0.60 13.84 6.55
N HIS A 210 -0.33 13.05 7.59
CA HIS A 210 0.90 12.31 7.79
C HIS A 210 0.63 10.81 7.58
N PRO A 211 0.84 10.27 6.36
CA PRO A 211 0.49 8.88 6.06
C PRO A 211 1.45 7.91 6.75
N HIS A 212 0.92 6.85 7.36
CA HIS A 212 1.72 5.74 7.86
C HIS A 212 2.17 4.84 6.72
N TYR A 213 3.25 4.06 6.96
CA TYR A 213 3.67 3.04 6.02
C TYR A 213 2.54 2.03 5.75
N GLY A 214 2.32 1.72 4.49
CA GLY A 214 1.25 0.80 4.07
C GLY A 214 -0.14 1.43 3.96
N VAL A 215 -0.32 2.68 4.38
CA VAL A 215 -1.59 3.42 4.24
C VAL A 215 -1.53 4.34 3.02
N PHE A 216 -2.60 4.37 2.23
CA PHE A 216 -2.66 5.18 1.02
C PHE A 216 -2.47 6.66 1.30
N SER A 217 -1.50 7.27 0.63
CA SER A 217 -1.17 8.68 0.81
C SER A 217 -2.02 9.56 -0.12
N PRO A 218 -2.71 10.61 0.39
CA PRO A 218 -3.56 11.49 -0.41
C PRO A 218 -2.77 12.53 -1.21
N VAL A 219 -1.75 12.08 -1.96
CA VAL A 219 -0.89 12.97 -2.78
C VAL A 219 -1.67 13.58 -3.96
N ARG A 220 -2.66 12.85 -4.48
CA ARG A 220 -3.58 13.36 -5.48
C ARG A 220 -4.83 13.84 -4.78
N GLY A 221 -5.04 15.15 -4.73
CA GLY A 221 -6.08 15.80 -3.94
C GLY A 221 -7.44 15.90 -4.61
N GLU A 222 -7.57 15.54 -5.90
CA GLU A 222 -8.79 15.76 -6.68
C GLU A 222 -10.04 15.17 -6.03
N TYR A 223 -9.93 13.96 -5.50
CA TYR A 223 -11.03 13.30 -4.82
C TYR A 223 -11.39 13.96 -3.47
N VAL A 224 -10.42 14.58 -2.82
CA VAL A 224 -10.63 15.32 -1.57
C VAL A 224 -11.44 16.59 -1.84
N ASP A 225 -11.09 17.29 -2.93
CA ASP A 225 -11.79 18.50 -3.36
C ASP A 225 -13.23 18.20 -3.78
N LEU A 226 -13.52 17.04 -4.38
CA LEU A 226 -14.88 16.60 -4.66
C LEU A 226 -15.71 16.53 -3.39
N VAL A 227 -15.21 15.88 -2.33
CA VAL A 227 -15.90 15.76 -1.04
C VAL A 227 -15.99 17.11 -0.32
N ALA A 228 -14.97 17.95 -0.43
CA ALA A 228 -14.98 19.28 0.19
C ALA A 228 -16.04 20.21 -0.40
N ASN A 229 -16.32 20.12 -1.70
CA ASN A 229 -17.16 21.07 -2.43
C ASN A 229 -18.53 20.52 -2.82
N ALA A 230 -18.79 19.21 -2.73
CA ALA A 230 -20.11 18.64 -3.02
C ALA A 230 -21.17 19.25 -2.07
N PRO A 231 -22.36 19.66 -2.55
CA PRO A 231 -23.42 20.17 -1.67
C PRO A 231 -23.84 19.08 -0.68
N LEU A 232 -23.99 19.44 0.60
CA LEU A 232 -24.53 18.50 1.59
C LEU A 232 -26.04 18.33 1.34
N PRO A 233 -26.58 17.09 1.46
CA PRO A 233 -28.02 16.86 1.36
C PRO A 233 -28.77 17.55 2.50
N ALA A 234 -30.04 17.86 2.27
CA ALA A 234 -30.90 18.35 3.33
C ALA A 234 -31.05 17.22 4.39
N SER A 235 -30.71 17.52 5.63
CA SER A 235 -30.93 16.57 6.75
C SER A 235 -32.24 16.94 7.45
N PRO A 236 -33.29 16.12 7.38
CA PRO A 236 -34.55 16.37 8.07
C PRO A 236 -34.47 16.16 9.59
N GLY A 237 -33.35 15.68 10.12
CA GLY A 237 -33.13 15.43 11.54
C GLY A 237 -32.38 16.55 12.26
N ASN A 238 -32.40 16.50 13.61
CA ASN A 238 -31.69 17.46 14.45
C ASN A 238 -30.18 17.26 14.48
N LYS A 239 -29.64 16.23 13.83
CA LYS A 239 -28.22 15.89 13.83
C LYS A 239 -27.78 15.39 12.47
N PHE A 240 -26.75 16.03 11.91
CA PHE A 240 -26.13 15.63 10.67
C PHE A 240 -24.97 14.67 10.95
N VAL A 241 -25.12 13.39 10.63
CA VAL A 241 -24.08 12.36 10.79
C VAL A 241 -23.51 11.99 9.43
N ALA A 242 -22.18 11.88 9.33
CA ALA A 242 -21.50 11.38 8.16
C ALA A 242 -20.70 10.10 8.48
N PHE A 243 -20.69 9.15 7.56
CA PHE A 243 -19.82 7.98 7.60
C PHE A 243 -18.73 8.07 6.54
N ASP A 244 -17.49 7.75 6.92
CA ASP A 244 -16.34 7.62 6.02
C ASP A 244 -15.89 6.17 6.02
N ILE A 245 -16.22 5.45 4.93
CA ILE A 245 -16.02 4.01 4.81
C ILE A 245 -14.67 3.72 4.13
N GLY A 246 -13.77 3.02 4.81
CA GLY A 246 -12.40 2.82 4.37
C GLY A 246 -11.58 4.10 4.52
N THR A 247 -11.56 4.65 5.72
CA THR A 247 -11.04 6.00 6.00
C THR A 247 -9.55 6.19 5.70
N GLY A 248 -8.76 5.10 5.70
CA GLY A 248 -7.32 5.16 5.41
C GLY A 248 -6.56 6.13 6.31
N THR A 249 -6.11 7.24 5.76
CA THR A 249 -5.41 8.30 6.51
C THR A 249 -6.31 9.21 7.34
N GLY A 250 -7.64 9.09 7.21
CA GLY A 250 -8.61 9.98 7.85
C GLY A 250 -8.84 11.29 7.10
N VAL A 251 -8.32 11.45 5.88
CA VAL A 251 -8.40 12.72 5.15
C VAL A 251 -9.84 13.13 4.82
N LEU A 252 -10.68 12.21 4.35
CA LEU A 252 -12.08 12.52 4.05
C LEU A 252 -12.88 12.76 5.32
N SER A 253 -12.62 12.01 6.38
CA SER A 253 -13.18 12.27 7.71
C SER A 253 -12.84 13.67 8.21
N ALA A 254 -11.60 14.12 8.02
CA ALA A 254 -11.14 15.45 8.42
C ALA A 254 -11.87 16.55 7.62
N VAL A 255 -12.01 16.35 6.31
CA VAL A 255 -12.76 17.29 5.44
C VAL A 255 -14.22 17.37 5.86
N LEU A 256 -14.90 16.25 6.09
CA LEU A 256 -16.28 16.22 6.56
C LEU A 256 -16.45 16.92 7.91
N ALA A 257 -15.51 16.72 8.85
CA ALA A 257 -15.56 17.36 10.16
C ALA A 257 -15.34 18.89 10.14
N LEU A 258 -14.83 19.45 9.04
CA LEU A 258 -14.71 20.90 8.82
C LEU A 258 -15.96 21.50 8.16
N ARG A 259 -16.91 20.67 7.76
CA ARG A 259 -18.17 21.09 7.16
C ARG A 259 -19.28 21.11 8.22
N ASP A 260 -20.48 21.50 7.82
CA ASP A 260 -21.67 21.51 8.71
C ASP A 260 -22.17 20.08 9.00
N VAL A 261 -21.32 19.27 9.65
CA VAL A 261 -21.56 17.88 10.04
C VAL A 261 -21.36 17.75 11.54
N ASP A 262 -22.39 17.37 12.28
CA ASP A 262 -22.32 17.29 13.75
C ASP A 262 -21.41 16.15 14.26
N GLN A 263 -21.30 15.07 13.50
CA GLN A 263 -20.50 13.91 13.87
C GLN A 263 -20.02 13.15 12.62
N VAL A 264 -18.75 12.74 12.61
CA VAL A 264 -18.22 11.82 11.62
C VAL A 264 -17.90 10.48 12.28
N VAL A 265 -18.28 9.37 11.64
CA VAL A 265 -17.85 8.02 12.01
C VAL A 265 -16.98 7.47 10.88
N ALA A 266 -15.71 7.23 11.18
CA ALA A 266 -14.70 6.74 10.27
C ALA A 266 -14.46 5.26 10.52
N THR A 267 -14.56 4.42 9.48
CA THR A 267 -14.33 2.98 9.60
C THR A 267 -13.21 2.51 8.70
N ASP A 268 -12.49 1.49 9.13
CA ASP A 268 -11.53 0.74 8.34
C ASP A 268 -11.36 -0.66 8.93
N MET A 269 -10.93 -1.62 8.12
CA MET A 269 -10.56 -2.96 8.59
C MET A 269 -9.10 -3.04 9.05
N ASP A 270 -8.21 -2.23 8.43
CA ASP A 270 -6.78 -2.28 8.68
C ASP A 270 -6.42 -1.52 9.97
N PRO A 271 -5.85 -2.18 10.99
CA PRO A 271 -5.38 -1.52 12.20
C PRO A 271 -4.34 -0.41 11.93
N ARG A 272 -3.52 -0.51 10.89
CA ARG A 272 -2.56 0.53 10.49
C ARG A 272 -3.28 1.78 10.00
N ALA A 273 -4.32 1.62 9.18
CA ALA A 273 -5.16 2.73 8.71
C ALA A 273 -5.86 3.41 9.89
N LEU A 274 -6.45 2.64 10.80
CA LEU A 274 -7.09 3.18 12.01
C LEU A 274 -6.14 3.97 12.90
N ALA A 275 -4.92 3.47 13.11
CA ALA A 275 -3.88 4.19 13.86
C ALA A 275 -3.47 5.48 13.15
N CYS A 276 -3.30 5.43 11.84
CA CYS A 276 -2.98 6.59 11.00
C CYS A 276 -4.09 7.65 11.07
N ALA A 277 -5.34 7.25 10.89
CA ALA A 277 -6.49 8.15 10.95
C ALA A 277 -6.58 8.85 12.32
N ARG A 278 -6.48 8.09 13.43
CA ARG A 278 -6.52 8.65 14.79
C ARG A 278 -5.44 9.70 15.02
N GLU A 279 -4.20 9.39 14.63
CA GLU A 279 -3.07 10.33 14.78
C GLU A 279 -3.28 11.62 13.97
N ASN A 280 -3.71 11.51 12.71
CA ASN A 280 -3.96 12.66 11.87
C ASN A 280 -5.12 13.52 12.39
N LEU A 281 -6.24 12.91 12.76
CA LEU A 281 -7.42 13.61 13.25
C LEU A 281 -7.14 14.32 14.59
N GLN A 282 -6.37 13.70 15.49
CA GLN A 282 -5.94 14.31 16.73
C GLN A 282 -5.03 15.53 16.47
N ARG A 283 -4.11 15.42 15.50
CA ARG A 283 -3.17 16.49 15.12
C ARG A 283 -3.89 17.71 14.53
N LEU A 284 -4.92 17.48 13.74
CA LEU A 284 -5.69 18.54 13.05
C LEU A 284 -6.58 19.36 13.98
N ARG A 285 -6.91 18.88 15.19
CA ARG A 285 -7.75 19.57 16.20
C ARG A 285 -9.07 20.08 15.60
N LEU A 286 -9.82 19.17 14.98
CA LEU A 286 -11.03 19.47 14.26
C LEU A 286 -12.15 20.00 15.18
N PRO A 287 -13.06 20.87 14.67
CA PRO A 287 -14.14 21.43 15.47
C PRO A 287 -15.21 20.40 15.84
N ASN A 288 -15.45 19.43 14.96
CA ASN A 288 -16.46 18.41 15.14
C ASN A 288 -15.85 17.05 15.45
N PRO A 289 -16.50 16.22 16.29
CA PRO A 289 -15.93 14.95 16.73
C PRO A 289 -15.89 13.93 15.59
N VAL A 290 -14.76 13.23 15.46
CA VAL A 290 -14.59 12.09 14.58
C VAL A 290 -14.38 10.83 15.41
N LYS A 291 -15.29 9.85 15.29
CA LYS A 291 -15.18 8.55 15.92
C LYS A 291 -14.52 7.57 14.94
N VAL A 292 -13.29 7.11 15.25
CA VAL A 292 -12.57 6.11 14.44
C VAL A 292 -12.74 4.73 15.05
N MET A 293 -13.29 3.79 14.30
CA MET A 293 -13.56 2.44 14.77
C MET A 293 -13.25 1.38 13.71
N GLN A 294 -12.91 0.18 14.17
CA GLN A 294 -12.75 -0.96 13.28
C GLN A 294 -14.11 -1.52 12.89
N ALA A 295 -14.37 -1.60 11.60
CA ALA A 295 -15.57 -2.24 11.06
C ALA A 295 -15.30 -2.76 9.64
N ASP A 296 -15.99 -3.83 9.27
CA ASP A 296 -16.05 -4.29 7.89
C ASP A 296 -17.15 -3.51 7.16
N LEU A 297 -16.74 -2.39 6.56
CA LEU A 297 -17.57 -1.38 5.91
C LEU A 297 -18.33 -0.49 6.92
N PHE A 298 -19.61 -0.74 7.15
CA PHE A 298 -20.49 0.19 7.84
C PHE A 298 -20.45 0.07 9.36
N PRO A 299 -20.50 1.19 10.09
CA PRO A 299 -20.80 1.20 11.51
C PRO A 299 -22.32 1.00 11.73
N GLU A 300 -22.71 0.78 12.98
CA GLU A 300 -24.14 0.79 13.35
C GLU A 300 -24.75 2.19 13.23
N GLY A 301 -26.03 2.25 12.83
CA GLY A 301 -26.82 3.47 12.75
C GLY A 301 -27.02 3.98 11.32
N LEU A 302 -27.54 5.20 11.22
CA LEU A 302 -27.85 5.85 9.97
C LEU A 302 -27.05 7.16 9.83
N ALA A 303 -26.70 7.52 8.59
CA ALA A 303 -25.98 8.75 8.26
C ALA A 303 -26.70 9.55 7.17
N SER A 304 -26.58 10.88 7.24
CA SER A 304 -27.07 11.78 6.21
C SER A 304 -26.17 11.76 4.97
N VAL A 305 -24.87 11.49 5.14
CA VAL A 305 -23.90 11.29 4.05
C VAL A 305 -23.03 10.08 4.38
N ILE A 306 -22.83 9.21 3.39
CA ILE A 306 -21.90 8.09 3.48
C ILE A 306 -20.92 8.21 2.33
N VAL A 307 -19.64 8.49 2.62
CA VAL A 307 -18.57 8.58 1.61
C VAL A 307 -17.73 7.31 1.60
N CYS A 308 -17.35 6.87 0.41
CA CYS A 308 -16.40 5.78 0.23
C CYS A 308 -15.49 6.05 -0.97
N ASN A 309 -14.18 5.92 -0.76
CA ASN A 309 -13.17 5.89 -1.81
C ASN A 309 -12.53 4.49 -1.83
N PRO A 310 -13.21 3.47 -2.41
CA PRO A 310 -12.72 2.10 -2.39
C PRO A 310 -11.50 1.92 -3.29
N PRO A 311 -10.74 0.83 -3.16
CA PRO A 311 -9.77 0.42 -4.17
C PRO A 311 -10.46 0.22 -5.52
N TRP A 312 -9.80 0.62 -6.62
CA TRP A 312 -10.45 0.72 -7.93
C TRP A 312 -10.22 -0.46 -8.87
N LEU A 313 -9.19 -1.27 -8.60
CA LEU A 313 -8.78 -2.33 -9.52
C LEU A 313 -9.19 -3.70 -9.00
N PRO A 314 -9.98 -4.48 -9.78
CA PRO A 314 -10.46 -5.80 -9.36
C PRO A 314 -9.37 -6.86 -9.48
N ALA A 315 -8.33 -6.78 -8.65
CA ALA A 315 -7.23 -7.72 -8.66
C ALA A 315 -6.70 -7.96 -7.25
N ARG A 316 -5.99 -9.07 -7.06
CA ARG A 316 -5.40 -9.41 -5.76
C ARG A 316 -4.21 -8.51 -5.45
N PRO A 317 -4.18 -7.84 -4.27
CA PRO A 317 -3.02 -7.06 -3.86
C PRO A 317 -1.82 -7.97 -3.56
N GLY A 318 -0.63 -7.51 -3.90
CA GLY A 318 0.63 -8.20 -3.62
C GLY A 318 1.40 -7.58 -2.44
N SER A 319 0.86 -6.53 -1.81
CA SER A 319 1.46 -5.88 -0.64
C SER A 319 0.40 -5.06 0.10
N PRO A 320 0.62 -4.67 1.37
CA PRO A 320 -0.29 -3.82 2.11
C PRO A 320 -0.61 -2.49 1.39
N LEU A 321 0.39 -1.86 0.77
CA LEU A 321 0.20 -0.64 0.00
C LEU A 321 -0.67 -0.87 -1.25
N GLU A 322 -0.55 -2.04 -1.88
CA GLU A 322 -1.39 -2.40 -3.03
C GLU A 322 -2.85 -2.68 -2.61
N GLY A 323 -3.11 -3.06 -1.35
CA GLY A 323 -4.45 -3.24 -0.80
C GLY A 323 -5.33 -1.98 -0.87
N ALA A 324 -4.71 -0.80 -0.90
CA ALA A 324 -5.42 0.47 -1.08
C ALA A 324 -5.79 0.78 -2.55
N VAL A 325 -5.33 -0.04 -3.51
CA VAL A 325 -5.57 0.16 -4.95
C VAL A 325 -6.31 -1.03 -5.56
N TYR A 326 -6.07 -2.24 -5.04
CA TYR A 326 -6.64 -3.48 -5.57
C TYR A 326 -7.69 -4.06 -4.63
N ASP A 327 -8.89 -4.31 -5.16
CA ASP A 327 -10.02 -4.94 -4.48
C ASP A 327 -10.35 -6.29 -5.17
N GLU A 328 -9.87 -7.38 -4.61
CA GLU A 328 -10.09 -8.72 -5.17
C GLU A 328 -11.59 -9.03 -5.26
N GLY A 329 -12.07 -9.25 -6.48
CA GLY A 329 -13.49 -9.49 -6.74
C GLY A 329 -14.39 -8.29 -6.48
N SER A 330 -13.86 -7.07 -6.41
CA SER A 330 -14.59 -5.83 -6.10
C SER A 330 -15.42 -5.94 -4.81
N ARG A 331 -14.88 -6.62 -3.80
CA ARG A 331 -15.55 -6.95 -2.54
C ARG A 331 -16.02 -5.70 -1.80
N MET A 332 -15.13 -4.72 -1.67
CA MET A 332 -15.43 -3.48 -0.97
C MET A 332 -16.50 -2.67 -1.70
N LEU A 333 -16.34 -2.50 -3.02
CA LEU A 333 -17.29 -1.80 -3.86
C LEU A 333 -18.69 -2.44 -3.80
N LEU A 334 -18.77 -3.75 -4.02
CA LEU A 334 -20.05 -4.48 -3.99
C LEU A 334 -20.68 -4.49 -2.60
N GLY A 335 -19.87 -4.63 -1.54
CA GLY A 335 -20.33 -4.57 -0.16
C GLY A 335 -20.88 -3.19 0.18
N PHE A 336 -20.19 -2.12 -0.23
CA PHE A 336 -20.66 -0.76 -0.06
C PHE A 336 -22.01 -0.54 -0.73
N LEU A 337 -22.16 -0.89 -2.01
CA LEU A 337 -23.42 -0.72 -2.74
C LEU A 337 -24.60 -1.51 -2.13
N LYS A 338 -24.34 -2.73 -1.66
CA LYS A 338 -25.34 -3.58 -1.02
C LYS A 338 -25.80 -3.04 0.33
N GLY A 339 -24.87 -2.50 1.13
CA GLY A 339 -25.16 -2.01 2.47
C GLY A 339 -25.68 -0.57 2.52
N LEU A 340 -25.47 0.23 1.46
CA LEU A 340 -25.69 1.66 1.45
C LEU A 340 -27.10 2.05 1.90
N THR A 341 -28.14 1.49 1.30
CA THR A 341 -29.53 1.83 1.58
C THR A 341 -29.94 1.57 3.03
N ALA A 342 -29.38 0.53 3.64
CA ALA A 342 -29.68 0.16 5.04
C ALA A 342 -29.05 1.12 6.06
N HIS A 343 -28.07 1.93 5.66
CA HIS A 343 -27.36 2.84 6.55
C HIS A 343 -27.57 4.32 6.22
N LEU A 344 -28.38 4.64 5.17
CA LEU A 344 -28.76 6.01 4.85
C LEU A 344 -29.96 6.46 5.68
N ALA A 345 -29.83 7.63 6.27
CA ALA A 345 -30.98 8.35 6.84
C ALA A 345 -31.97 8.74 5.74
N PRO A 346 -33.27 9.00 6.06
CA PRO A 346 -34.20 9.51 5.08
C PRO A 346 -33.70 10.79 4.41
N GLY A 347 -33.64 10.80 3.08
CA GLY A 347 -33.06 11.90 2.30
C GLY A 347 -31.54 11.99 2.29
N GLY A 348 -30.86 11.02 2.87
CA GLY A 348 -29.42 10.94 2.85
C GLY A 348 -28.82 10.48 1.52
N GLU A 349 -27.54 10.74 1.31
CA GLU A 349 -26.82 10.46 0.08
C GLU A 349 -25.58 9.56 0.31
N GLY A 350 -25.32 8.67 -0.65
CA GLY A 350 -24.08 7.91 -0.75
C GLY A 350 -23.14 8.51 -1.79
N TRP A 351 -21.93 8.86 -1.38
CA TRP A 351 -20.90 9.43 -2.24
C TRP A 351 -19.81 8.39 -2.52
N LEU A 352 -19.81 7.84 -3.73
CA LEU A 352 -18.84 6.85 -4.18
C LEU A 352 -17.82 7.51 -5.10
N ILE A 353 -16.55 7.44 -4.71
CA ILE A 353 -15.45 8.00 -5.50
C ILE A 353 -14.83 6.87 -6.32
N LEU A 354 -14.88 6.99 -7.64
CA LEU A 354 -14.29 6.04 -8.57
C LEU A 354 -13.41 6.76 -9.58
N SER A 355 -12.40 6.06 -10.07
CA SER A 355 -11.59 6.51 -11.20
C SER A 355 -12.25 6.08 -12.51
N SER A 356 -12.31 6.98 -13.51
CA SER A 356 -12.71 6.64 -14.88
C SER A 356 -11.82 5.55 -15.52
N PHE A 357 -10.65 5.30 -14.96
CA PHE A 357 -9.78 4.20 -15.38
C PHE A 357 -10.42 2.82 -15.17
N ALA A 358 -11.30 2.67 -14.19
CA ALA A 358 -12.04 1.43 -13.96
C ALA A 358 -12.96 1.07 -15.15
N GLU A 359 -13.55 2.06 -15.80
CA GLU A 359 -14.40 1.86 -16.99
C GLU A 359 -13.62 1.35 -18.21
N GLN A 360 -12.31 1.65 -18.30
CA GLN A 360 -11.46 1.23 -19.39
C GLN A 360 -10.99 -0.24 -19.26
N LEU A 361 -11.16 -0.82 -18.09
CA LEU A 361 -10.76 -2.21 -17.80
C LEU A 361 -11.90 -3.21 -17.91
N GLY A 362 -13.15 -2.78 -18.10
CA GLY A 362 -14.35 -3.58 -18.31
C GLY A 362 -15.09 -3.89 -17.04
#